data_b577aefc987b615483fba71d715805fb
#
_entry.id   b577aefc987b615483fba71d715805fb
#
_cell.length_a   1.000
_cell.length_b   1.000
_cell.length_c   1.000
_cell.angle_alpha   90.00
_cell.angle_beta   90.00
_cell.angle_gamma   90.00
#
_symmetry.space_group_name_H-M   'P 1'
#
loop_
_entity.id
_entity.type
_entity.pdbx_description
1 polymer ?
#
loop_
_entity_poly.entity_id
_entity_poly.type
_entity_poly.pdbx_seq_one_letter_code
_entity_poly.pdbx_strand_id
1 'polypeptide(L)'
;VTIANIAVYTSIASFSNYERGYGLFVMLQYSISGLGLYYLILYSESIGAKGLYLILALFNFLALLFVNQLPETKSDPSMGSDKGSEMTILLSGLALLAIFGFGLHEMAGVAQFTFIERIGVSISIENQSLSNIMLIASLLGIPGSMVCIIVGNKYGLLPPFLFGTFCCLFGMSILIMEKTYITYALRMCLIGFGWSIALPYIQSHLASIDKKGSALAAGNSFATIGAAVGAAIGASLIGQTSNYNMLLQVSILIYIFAVLLIITSIGIRKFRS
;
A
#
# COMPACT_ATOMS: atom_id res chain seq x y z
N VAL A 1 -8.09 -3.33 -12.01
CA VAL A 1 -6.94 -2.72 -11.30
C VAL A 1 -6.08 -3.80 -10.65
N THR A 2 -6.65 -4.73 -9.87
CA THR A 2 -5.89 -5.76 -9.13
C THR A 2 -5.07 -6.68 -10.03
N ILE A 3 -5.66 -7.18 -11.13
CA ILE A 3 -4.97 -8.06 -12.09
C ILE A 3 -3.77 -7.33 -12.73
N ALA A 4 -3.95 -6.07 -13.11
CA ALA A 4 -2.88 -5.26 -13.69
C ALA A 4 -1.73 -5.03 -12.68
N ASN A 5 -2.05 -4.74 -11.41
CA ASN A 5 -1.05 -4.60 -10.36
C ASN A 5 -0.28 -5.90 -10.13
N ILE A 6 -0.97 -7.05 -10.07
CA ILE A 6 -0.31 -8.36 -9.93
C ILE A 6 0.65 -8.60 -11.10
N ALA A 7 0.23 -8.34 -12.34
CA ALA A 7 1.08 -8.50 -13.53
C ALA A 7 2.34 -7.62 -13.46
N VAL A 8 2.20 -6.35 -13.05
CA VAL A 8 3.34 -5.44 -12.90
C VAL A 8 4.27 -5.90 -11.78
N TYR A 9 3.76 -6.26 -10.60
CA TYR A 9 4.59 -6.71 -9.49
C TYR A 9 5.32 -8.01 -9.80
N THR A 10 4.68 -8.96 -10.49
CA THR A 10 5.34 -10.22 -10.92
C THR A 10 6.39 -9.97 -11.99
N SER A 11 6.16 -9.02 -12.90
CA SER A 11 7.17 -8.63 -13.89
C SER A 11 8.40 -7.99 -13.22
N ILE A 12 8.20 -7.12 -12.23
CA ILE A 12 9.29 -6.52 -11.46
C ILE A 12 10.06 -7.58 -10.65
N ALA A 13 9.37 -8.59 -10.12
CA ALA A 13 10.00 -9.67 -9.36
C ALA A 13 11.03 -10.47 -10.18
N SER A 14 10.94 -10.44 -11.51
CA SER A 14 11.91 -11.11 -12.42
C SER A 14 13.23 -10.33 -12.59
N PHE A 15 13.31 -9.09 -12.10
CA PHE A 15 14.54 -8.29 -12.21
C PHE A 15 15.56 -8.69 -11.15
N SER A 16 16.85 -8.55 -11.47
CA SER A 16 17.95 -8.83 -10.54
C SER A 16 17.94 -7.94 -9.29
N ASN A 17 17.39 -6.73 -9.39
CA ASN A 17 17.26 -5.75 -8.31
C ASN A 17 15.79 -5.35 -8.15
N TYR A 18 14.93 -6.32 -7.80
CA TYR A 18 13.48 -6.12 -7.72
C TYR A 18 13.09 -5.08 -6.63
N GLU A 19 13.87 -4.92 -5.56
CA GLU A 19 13.63 -3.88 -4.53
C GLU A 19 13.65 -2.48 -5.15
N ARG A 20 14.64 -2.21 -6.02
CA ARG A 20 14.74 -0.94 -6.75
C ARG A 20 13.61 -0.78 -7.76
N GLY A 21 13.22 -1.86 -8.41
CA GLY A 21 12.08 -1.89 -9.33
C GLY A 21 10.78 -1.51 -8.63
N TYR A 22 10.50 -2.08 -7.46
CA TYR A 22 9.34 -1.73 -6.65
C TYR A 22 9.40 -0.27 -6.16
N GLY A 23 10.58 0.20 -5.74
CA GLY A 23 10.77 1.60 -5.36
C GLY A 23 10.44 2.56 -6.51
N LEU A 24 10.93 2.28 -7.73
CA LEU A 24 10.64 3.08 -8.92
C LEU A 24 9.15 3.07 -9.27
N PHE A 25 8.51 1.91 -9.23
CA PHE A 25 7.08 1.78 -9.48
C PHE A 25 6.25 2.62 -8.49
N VAL A 26 6.56 2.51 -7.20
CA VAL A 26 5.88 3.28 -6.15
C VAL A 26 6.13 4.78 -6.32
N MET A 27 7.34 5.20 -6.69
CA MET A 27 7.65 6.59 -6.98
C MET A 27 6.78 7.16 -8.10
N LEU A 28 6.63 6.43 -9.21
CA LEU A 28 5.77 6.82 -10.32
C LEU A 28 4.29 6.87 -9.91
N GLN A 29 3.85 5.88 -9.12
CA GLN A 29 2.49 5.83 -8.60
C GLN A 29 2.17 7.05 -7.73
N TYR A 30 3.04 7.43 -6.81
CA TYR A 30 2.85 8.61 -5.96
C TYR A 30 2.89 9.91 -6.75
N SER A 31 3.74 10.03 -7.77
CA SER A 31 3.80 11.20 -8.63
C SER A 31 2.49 11.45 -9.39
N ILE A 32 1.91 10.39 -9.96
CA ILE A 32 0.66 10.48 -10.72
C ILE A 32 -0.55 10.64 -9.79
N SER A 33 -0.60 9.87 -8.70
CA SER A 33 -1.72 9.91 -7.75
C SER A 33 -1.81 11.24 -7.00
N GLY A 34 -0.68 11.88 -6.71
CA GLY A 34 -0.67 13.19 -6.05
C GLY A 34 -1.38 14.26 -6.86
N LEU A 35 -1.08 14.34 -8.16
CA LEU A 35 -1.77 15.25 -9.07
C LEU A 35 -3.26 14.88 -9.19
N GLY A 36 -3.56 13.59 -9.30
CA GLY A 36 -4.93 13.10 -9.36
C GLY A 36 -5.74 13.50 -8.13
N LEU A 37 -5.24 13.24 -6.93
CA LEU A 37 -5.90 13.61 -5.67
C LEU A 37 -6.09 15.12 -5.53
N TYR A 38 -5.09 15.92 -5.91
CA TYR A 38 -5.20 17.38 -5.88
C TYR A 38 -6.39 17.88 -6.71
N TYR A 39 -6.45 17.49 -7.98
CA TYR A 39 -7.51 17.95 -8.87
C TYR A 39 -8.88 17.32 -8.51
N LEU A 40 -8.92 16.05 -8.10
CA LEU A 40 -10.17 15.38 -7.75
C LEU A 40 -10.83 16.03 -6.52
N ILE A 41 -10.06 16.39 -5.49
CA ILE A 41 -10.61 17.05 -4.30
C ILE A 41 -11.05 18.47 -4.65
N LEU A 42 -10.22 19.23 -5.36
CA LEU A 42 -10.49 20.61 -5.71
C LEU A 42 -11.75 20.78 -6.58
N TYR A 43 -11.97 19.86 -7.51
CA TYR A 43 -13.09 19.91 -8.45
C TYR A 43 -14.18 18.87 -8.17
N SER A 44 -14.17 18.22 -7.01
CA SER A 44 -15.12 17.15 -6.65
C SER A 44 -16.58 17.56 -6.80
N GLU A 45 -16.94 18.78 -6.39
CA GLU A 45 -18.30 19.31 -6.48
C GLU A 45 -18.72 19.56 -7.94
N SER A 46 -17.84 20.09 -8.79
CA SER A 46 -18.13 20.39 -10.19
C SER A 46 -18.15 19.15 -11.08
N ILE A 47 -17.29 18.17 -10.81
CA ILE A 47 -17.19 16.92 -11.55
C ILE A 47 -18.33 15.98 -11.18
N GLY A 48 -18.71 15.93 -9.91
CA GLY A 48 -19.73 15.05 -9.37
C GLY A 48 -19.39 13.55 -9.51
N ALA A 49 -20.21 12.69 -8.95
CA ALA A 49 -19.96 11.24 -8.96
C ALA A 49 -19.86 10.64 -10.36
N LYS A 50 -20.71 11.09 -11.30
CA LYS A 50 -20.68 10.60 -12.69
C LYS A 50 -19.35 10.92 -13.38
N GLY A 51 -18.85 12.15 -13.21
CA GLY A 51 -17.58 12.57 -13.80
C GLY A 51 -16.39 11.81 -13.22
N LEU A 52 -16.39 11.54 -11.91
CA LEU A 52 -15.36 10.71 -11.26
C LEU A 52 -15.32 9.30 -11.89
N TYR A 53 -16.46 8.63 -12.05
CA TYR A 53 -16.51 7.31 -12.69
C TYR A 53 -16.06 7.35 -14.15
N LEU A 54 -16.39 8.41 -14.91
CA LEU A 54 -15.93 8.57 -16.29
C LEU A 54 -14.41 8.74 -16.37
N ILE A 55 -13.81 9.54 -15.48
CA ILE A 55 -12.35 9.70 -15.39
C ILE A 55 -11.68 8.35 -15.09
N LEU A 56 -12.18 7.60 -14.09
CA LEU A 56 -11.66 6.28 -13.77
C LEU A 56 -11.82 5.29 -14.94
N ALA A 57 -12.95 5.31 -15.64
CA ALA A 57 -13.17 4.47 -16.81
C ALA A 57 -12.19 4.83 -17.95
N LEU A 58 -11.94 6.12 -18.18
CA LEU A 58 -10.98 6.58 -19.18
C LEU A 58 -9.55 6.09 -18.87
N PHE A 59 -9.08 6.21 -17.63
CA PHE A 59 -7.77 5.71 -17.24
C PHE A 59 -7.65 4.19 -17.41
N ASN A 60 -8.68 3.43 -17.06
CA ASN A 60 -8.69 1.98 -17.29
C ASN A 60 -8.70 1.64 -18.78
N PHE A 61 -9.44 2.39 -19.61
CA PHE A 61 -9.45 2.21 -21.05
C PHE A 61 -8.07 2.51 -21.67
N LEU A 62 -7.44 3.62 -21.26
CA LEU A 62 -6.08 3.95 -21.70
C LEU A 62 -5.08 2.86 -21.29
N ALA A 63 -5.20 2.29 -20.09
CA ALA A 63 -4.34 1.19 -19.65
C ALA A 63 -4.47 -0.05 -20.55
N LEU A 64 -5.67 -0.35 -21.09
CA LEU A 64 -5.88 -1.48 -22.01
C LEU A 64 -5.07 -1.33 -23.30
N LEU A 65 -4.80 -0.10 -23.76
CA LEU A 65 -4.01 0.13 -24.98
C LEU A 65 -2.55 -0.33 -24.82
N PHE A 66 -2.06 -0.42 -23.59
CA PHE A 66 -0.67 -0.81 -23.28
C PHE A 66 -0.54 -2.28 -22.83
N VAL A 67 -1.64 -3.04 -22.73
CA VAL A 67 -1.61 -4.44 -22.27
C VAL A 67 -0.70 -5.31 -23.13
N ASN A 68 -0.69 -5.07 -24.43
CA ASN A 68 0.14 -5.84 -25.38
C ASN A 68 1.67 -5.53 -25.25
N GLN A 69 2.04 -4.50 -24.47
CA GLN A 69 3.44 -4.16 -24.22
C GLN A 69 3.98 -4.80 -22.94
N LEU A 70 3.12 -5.48 -22.18
CA LEU A 70 3.57 -6.22 -21.00
C LEU A 70 4.47 -7.38 -21.45
N PRO A 71 5.64 -7.56 -20.80
CA PRO A 71 6.53 -8.66 -21.13
C PRO A 71 5.79 -9.98 -20.88
N GLU A 72 5.80 -10.86 -21.88
CA GLU A 72 5.34 -12.24 -21.67
C GLU A 72 6.22 -12.88 -20.61
N THR A 73 5.65 -13.22 -19.48
CA THR A 73 6.30 -14.09 -18.50
C THR A 73 6.41 -15.48 -19.18
N LYS A 74 7.56 -15.76 -19.80
CA LYS A 74 7.86 -17.10 -20.29
C LYS A 74 7.87 -18.01 -19.07
N SER A 75 6.78 -18.71 -18.86
CA SER A 75 6.77 -19.88 -17.97
C SER A 75 7.79 -20.83 -18.54
N ASP A 76 8.90 -21.02 -17.86
CA ASP A 76 9.91 -21.98 -18.26
C ASP A 76 9.22 -23.37 -18.29
N PRO A 77 9.04 -24.00 -19.47
CA PRO A 77 8.34 -25.29 -19.56
C PRO A 77 9.05 -26.40 -18.78
N SER A 78 10.33 -26.20 -18.44
CA SER A 78 11.14 -27.13 -17.65
C SER A 78 10.80 -27.10 -16.14
N MET A 79 10.14 -26.02 -15.65
CA MET A 79 9.54 -25.95 -14.34
C MET A 79 8.14 -26.57 -14.43
N GLY A 80 8.07 -27.88 -14.56
CA GLY A 80 6.81 -28.63 -14.52
C GLY A 80 5.92 -28.13 -13.41
N SER A 81 4.64 -27.95 -13.71
CA SER A 81 3.63 -27.46 -12.76
C SER A 81 3.41 -28.50 -11.65
N ASP A 82 4.37 -28.57 -10.74
CA ASP A 82 4.13 -29.30 -9.49
C ASP A 82 3.27 -28.41 -8.58
N LYS A 83 1.96 -28.43 -8.89
CA LYS A 83 0.94 -27.72 -8.11
C LYS A 83 0.99 -28.09 -6.62
N GLY A 84 1.44 -29.31 -6.31
CA GLY A 84 1.63 -29.76 -4.93
C GLY A 84 2.74 -28.96 -4.23
N SER A 85 3.84 -28.72 -4.88
CA SER A 85 4.97 -27.93 -4.35
C SER A 85 4.58 -26.46 -4.12
N GLU A 86 3.86 -25.84 -5.05
CA GLU A 86 3.39 -24.45 -4.89
C GLU A 86 2.43 -24.30 -3.72
N MET A 87 1.46 -25.20 -3.61
CA MET A 87 0.50 -25.19 -2.50
C MET A 87 1.20 -25.39 -1.16
N THR A 88 2.21 -26.25 -1.10
CA THR A 88 3.01 -26.47 0.11
C THR A 88 3.77 -25.21 0.52
N ILE A 89 4.32 -24.47 -0.43
CA ILE A 89 5.00 -23.18 -0.17
C ILE A 89 4.00 -22.15 0.35
N LEU A 90 2.85 -22.00 -0.31
CA LEU A 90 1.81 -21.04 0.09
C LEU A 90 1.22 -21.36 1.47
N LEU A 91 1.09 -22.63 1.81
CA LEU A 91 0.61 -23.08 3.12
C LEU A 91 1.71 -23.11 4.19
N SER A 92 2.95 -22.79 3.84
CA SER A 92 4.02 -22.66 4.83
C SER A 92 3.71 -21.51 5.80
N GLY A 93 4.01 -21.72 7.09
CA GLY A 93 3.79 -20.67 8.10
C GLY A 93 4.45 -19.35 7.76
N LEU A 94 5.61 -19.37 7.10
CA LEU A 94 6.32 -18.18 6.64
C LEU A 94 5.51 -17.40 5.59
N ALA A 95 5.00 -18.07 4.56
CA ALA A 95 4.21 -17.43 3.51
C ALA A 95 2.88 -16.90 4.07
N LEU A 96 2.19 -17.69 4.88
CA LEU A 96 0.92 -17.28 5.49
C LEU A 96 1.08 -16.04 6.36
N LEU A 97 2.12 -15.96 7.20
CA LEU A 97 2.40 -14.77 8.02
C LEU A 97 2.63 -13.52 7.16
N ALA A 98 3.37 -13.65 6.05
CA ALA A 98 3.61 -12.53 5.14
C ALA A 98 2.34 -12.11 4.40
N ILE A 99 1.57 -13.06 3.85
CA ILE A 99 0.34 -12.83 3.09
C ILE A 99 -0.73 -12.18 3.97
N PHE A 100 -1.03 -12.76 5.13
CA PHE A 100 -2.00 -12.19 6.07
C PHE A 100 -1.52 -10.86 6.64
N GLY A 101 -0.24 -10.75 6.98
CA GLY A 101 0.36 -9.50 7.44
C GLY A 101 0.17 -8.37 6.43
N PHE A 102 0.39 -8.63 5.14
CA PHE A 102 0.19 -7.64 4.10
C PHE A 102 -1.30 -7.30 3.92
N GLY A 103 -2.20 -8.27 3.95
CA GLY A 103 -3.64 -8.02 3.91
C GLY A 103 -4.14 -7.13 5.04
N LEU A 104 -3.67 -7.37 6.27
CA LEU A 104 -4.01 -6.54 7.43
C LEU A 104 -3.36 -5.15 7.39
N HIS A 105 -2.15 -5.04 6.84
CA HIS A 105 -1.48 -3.76 6.61
C HIS A 105 -2.32 -2.86 5.70
N GLU A 106 -2.78 -3.39 4.57
CA GLU A 106 -3.67 -2.67 3.65
C GLU A 106 -5.04 -2.37 4.26
N MET A 107 -5.61 -3.32 5.01
CA MET A 107 -6.87 -3.14 5.74
C MET A 107 -6.80 -1.92 6.67
N ALA A 108 -5.76 -1.82 7.48
CA ALA A 108 -5.58 -0.73 8.43
C ALA A 108 -5.38 0.62 7.73
N GLY A 109 -4.55 0.65 6.70
CA GLY A 109 -4.26 1.86 5.94
C GLY A 109 -5.48 2.38 5.20
N VAL A 110 -6.17 1.51 4.45
CA VAL A 110 -7.34 1.90 3.66
C VAL A 110 -8.53 2.25 4.54
N ALA A 111 -8.72 1.59 5.69
CA ALA A 111 -9.75 1.96 6.65
C ALA A 111 -9.67 3.45 7.05
N GLN A 112 -8.47 3.96 7.32
CA GLN A 112 -8.27 5.37 7.65
C GLN A 112 -8.30 6.27 6.42
N PHE A 113 -7.64 5.86 5.32
CA PHE A 113 -7.48 6.68 4.13
C PHE A 113 -8.83 7.00 3.47
N THR A 114 -9.77 6.05 3.46
CA THR A 114 -11.12 6.22 2.89
C THR A 114 -11.89 7.38 3.53
N PHE A 115 -11.62 7.69 4.79
CA PHE A 115 -12.35 8.73 5.53
C PHE A 115 -11.48 9.94 5.87
N ILE A 116 -10.28 10.02 5.34
CA ILE A 116 -9.32 11.05 5.72
C ILE A 116 -9.78 12.45 5.36
N GLU A 117 -10.40 12.63 4.19
CA GLU A 117 -10.99 13.90 3.77
C GLU A 117 -12.08 14.34 4.76
N ARG A 118 -12.98 13.42 5.13
CA ARG A 118 -14.06 13.71 6.11
C ARG A 118 -13.49 14.09 7.48
N ILE A 119 -12.40 13.49 7.91
CA ILE A 119 -11.69 13.88 9.13
C ILE A 119 -11.18 15.32 8.98
N GLY A 120 -10.58 15.68 7.86
CA GLY A 120 -10.13 17.05 7.60
C GLY A 120 -11.27 18.08 7.61
N VAL A 121 -12.38 17.77 6.93
CA VAL A 121 -13.58 18.62 6.96
C VAL A 121 -14.14 18.76 8.37
N SER A 122 -14.15 17.69 9.16
CA SER A 122 -14.68 17.70 10.55
C SER A 122 -13.90 18.63 11.51
N ILE A 123 -12.67 18.98 11.17
CA ILE A 123 -11.83 19.94 11.87
C ILE A 123 -11.69 21.28 11.11
N SER A 124 -12.65 21.55 10.22
CA SER A 124 -12.80 22.82 9.49
C SER A 124 -11.63 23.17 8.56
N ILE A 125 -10.97 22.17 7.96
CA ILE A 125 -9.97 22.40 6.92
C ILE A 125 -10.69 22.62 5.58
N GLU A 126 -10.40 23.74 4.94
CA GLU A 126 -10.96 24.09 3.62
C GLU A 126 -10.48 23.14 2.52
N ASN A 127 -11.30 22.93 1.48
CA ASN A 127 -11.02 22.01 0.37
C ASN A 127 -9.69 22.32 -0.33
N GLN A 128 -9.36 23.60 -0.53
CA GLN A 128 -8.07 24.01 -1.11
C GLN A 128 -6.90 23.55 -0.25
N SER A 129 -6.98 23.73 1.06
CA SER A 129 -5.95 23.30 2.02
C SER A 129 -5.83 21.78 2.08
N LEU A 130 -6.97 21.05 2.05
CA LEU A 130 -6.99 19.59 1.96
C LEU A 130 -6.29 19.08 0.69
N SER A 131 -6.62 19.67 -0.46
CA SER A 131 -5.99 19.34 -1.75
C SER A 131 -4.47 19.56 -1.72
N ASN A 132 -4.03 20.71 -1.16
CA ASN A 132 -2.61 21.02 -1.01
C ASN A 132 -1.89 20.00 -0.10
N ILE A 133 -2.48 19.66 1.04
CA ILE A 133 -1.92 18.64 1.97
C ILE A 133 -1.80 17.29 1.28
N MET A 134 -2.83 16.84 0.55
CA MET A 134 -2.82 15.57 -0.18
C MET A 134 -1.74 15.54 -1.27
N LEU A 135 -1.58 16.64 -2.01
CA LEU A 135 -0.51 16.79 -2.99
C LEU A 135 0.87 16.68 -2.33
N ILE A 136 1.12 17.47 -1.27
CA ILE A 136 2.40 17.46 -0.55
C ILE A 136 2.70 16.08 0.02
N ALA A 137 1.72 15.43 0.65
CA ALA A 137 1.85 14.09 1.20
C ALA A 137 2.22 13.06 0.11
N SER A 138 1.59 13.14 -1.06
CA SER A 138 1.92 12.29 -2.19
C SER A 138 3.32 12.57 -2.73
N LEU A 139 3.71 13.84 -2.86
CA LEU A 139 5.06 14.22 -3.29
C LEU A 139 6.13 13.72 -2.31
N LEU A 140 5.86 13.65 -1.00
CA LEU A 140 6.75 13.04 -0.01
C LEU A 140 6.88 11.51 -0.17
N GLY A 141 5.98 10.87 -0.87
CA GLY A 141 6.14 9.48 -1.31
C GLY A 141 7.32 9.29 -2.28
N ILE A 142 7.71 10.33 -3.03
CA ILE A 142 8.86 10.29 -3.93
C ILE A 142 10.17 10.09 -3.15
N PRO A 143 10.59 10.96 -2.21
CA PRO A 143 11.79 10.72 -1.42
C PRO A 143 11.69 9.44 -0.57
N GLY A 144 10.51 9.04 -0.10
CA GLY A 144 10.32 7.77 0.59
C GLY A 144 10.65 6.57 -0.30
N SER A 145 10.13 6.52 -1.52
CA SER A 145 10.45 5.45 -2.48
C SER A 145 11.91 5.49 -2.96
N MET A 146 12.52 6.67 -3.02
CA MET A 146 13.96 6.81 -3.31
C MET A 146 14.83 6.11 -2.27
N VAL A 147 14.40 6.02 -1.02
CA VAL A 147 15.09 5.21 0.01
C VAL A 147 15.24 3.77 -0.48
N CYS A 148 14.17 3.17 -1.03
CA CYS A 148 14.23 1.80 -1.56
C CYS A 148 15.15 1.68 -2.78
N ILE A 149 15.15 2.68 -3.67
CA ILE A 149 16.00 2.70 -4.86
C ILE A 149 17.49 2.78 -4.47
N ILE A 150 17.83 3.62 -3.50
CA ILE A 150 19.21 3.88 -3.07
C ILE A 150 19.71 2.77 -2.14
N VAL A 151 18.91 2.41 -1.14
CA VAL A 151 19.28 1.43 -0.11
C VAL A 151 19.19 0.00 -0.66
N GLY A 152 18.13 -0.32 -1.42
CA GLY A 152 17.87 -1.67 -1.91
C GLY A 152 17.94 -2.68 -0.78
N ASN A 153 18.69 -3.77 -0.96
CA ASN A 153 18.89 -4.82 0.05
C ASN A 153 20.21 -4.68 0.87
N LYS A 154 20.87 -3.52 0.82
CA LYS A 154 22.19 -3.31 1.44
C LYS A 154 22.20 -3.60 2.95
N TYR A 155 21.13 -3.28 3.64
CA TYR A 155 20.99 -3.50 5.10
C TYR A 155 19.98 -4.62 5.42
N GLY A 156 19.57 -5.41 4.43
CA GLY A 156 18.47 -6.35 4.54
C GLY A 156 17.09 -5.66 4.47
N LEU A 157 16.03 -6.47 4.50
CA LEU A 157 14.65 -5.96 4.34
C LEU A 157 14.09 -5.32 5.61
N LEU A 158 14.52 -5.82 6.79
CA LEU A 158 13.89 -5.46 8.07
C LEU A 158 14.12 -4.01 8.51
N PRO A 159 15.36 -3.44 8.53
CA PRO A 159 15.55 -2.10 9.04
C PRO A 159 14.80 -1.00 8.29
N PRO A 160 14.83 -0.93 6.94
CA PRO A 160 14.07 0.09 6.22
C PRO A 160 12.55 -0.14 6.31
N PHE A 161 12.09 -1.40 6.34
CA PHE A 161 10.69 -1.71 6.60
C PHE A 161 10.22 -1.16 7.95
N LEU A 162 10.98 -1.39 9.03
CA LEU A 162 10.68 -0.87 10.36
C LEU A 162 10.66 0.66 10.40
N PHE A 163 11.58 1.31 9.69
CA PHE A 163 11.60 2.77 9.62
C PHE A 163 10.35 3.33 8.94
N GLY A 164 9.97 2.81 7.77
CA GLY A 164 8.74 3.20 7.08
C GLY A 164 7.49 2.94 7.92
N THR A 165 7.43 1.78 8.56
CA THR A 165 6.33 1.38 9.46
C THR A 165 6.23 2.29 10.68
N PHE A 166 7.36 2.68 11.29
CA PHE A 166 7.38 3.62 12.41
C PHE A 166 6.81 4.97 12.01
N CYS A 167 7.20 5.51 10.85
CA CYS A 167 6.62 6.74 10.31
C CYS A 167 5.09 6.64 10.14
N CYS A 168 4.61 5.52 9.61
CA CYS A 168 3.17 5.28 9.46
C CYS A 168 2.46 5.20 10.82
N LEU A 169 2.97 4.42 11.78
CA LEU A 169 2.38 4.30 13.13
C LEU A 169 2.35 5.63 13.86
N PHE A 170 3.44 6.38 13.82
CA PHE A 170 3.49 7.70 14.42
C PHE A 170 2.48 8.65 13.77
N GLY A 171 2.42 8.66 12.42
CA GLY A 171 1.43 9.44 11.69
C GLY A 171 -0.03 9.04 12.01
N MET A 172 -0.31 7.74 12.13
CA MET A 172 -1.64 7.27 12.53
C MET A 172 -2.02 7.69 13.94
N SER A 173 -1.05 7.70 14.86
CA SER A 173 -1.28 7.97 16.28
C SER A 173 -1.47 9.45 16.60
N ILE A 174 -0.86 10.34 15.81
CA ILE A 174 -0.83 11.78 16.13
C ILE A 174 -2.23 12.41 16.12
N LEU A 175 -3.15 11.94 15.28
CA LEU A 175 -4.54 12.42 15.23
C LEU A 175 -5.42 11.95 16.38
N ILE A 176 -5.00 10.94 17.14
CA ILE A 176 -5.71 10.54 18.36
C ILE A 176 -5.42 11.54 19.47
N MET A 177 -4.20 12.05 19.52
CA MET A 177 -3.77 12.99 20.56
C MET A 177 -4.41 14.35 20.37
N GLU A 178 -4.37 14.89 19.16
CA GLU A 178 -4.94 16.20 18.85
C GLU A 178 -5.35 16.26 17.37
N LYS A 179 -6.51 16.88 17.10
CA LYS A 179 -7.06 17.06 15.74
C LYS A 179 -6.98 18.52 15.34
N THR A 180 -5.81 18.95 14.90
CA THR A 180 -5.56 20.29 14.36
C THR A 180 -5.15 20.21 12.90
N TYR A 181 -5.10 21.35 12.22
CA TYR A 181 -4.54 21.48 10.88
C TYR A 181 -3.12 20.92 10.79
N ILE A 182 -2.28 21.23 11.78
CA ILE A 182 -0.86 20.83 11.80
C ILE A 182 -0.73 19.33 11.99
N THR A 183 -1.45 18.74 12.95
CA THR A 183 -1.39 17.29 13.19
C THR A 183 -1.95 16.49 12.01
N TYR A 184 -2.98 17.01 11.34
CA TYR A 184 -3.53 16.42 10.13
C TYR A 184 -2.50 16.45 8.98
N ALA A 185 -1.90 17.61 8.71
CA ALA A 185 -0.88 17.74 7.66
C ALA A 185 0.35 16.88 7.94
N LEU A 186 0.85 16.88 9.18
CA LEU A 186 1.99 16.07 9.59
C LEU A 186 1.70 14.56 9.44
N ARG A 187 0.51 14.12 9.87
CA ARG A 187 0.06 12.74 9.65
C ARG A 187 0.12 12.34 8.18
N MET A 188 -0.46 13.18 7.31
CA MET A 188 -0.51 12.88 5.88
C MET A 188 0.89 12.76 5.28
N CYS A 189 1.78 13.67 5.65
CA CYS A 189 3.19 13.66 5.23
C CYS A 189 3.94 12.41 5.72
N LEU A 190 3.78 12.06 6.99
CA LEU A 190 4.43 10.88 7.59
C LEU A 190 3.95 9.57 6.96
N ILE A 191 2.64 9.46 6.69
CA ILE A 191 2.09 8.26 6.05
C ILE A 191 2.52 8.18 4.60
N GLY A 192 2.46 9.27 3.82
CA GLY A 192 2.93 9.29 2.43
C GLY A 192 4.39 8.87 2.31
N PHE A 193 5.25 9.40 3.17
CA PHE A 193 6.67 9.04 3.23
C PHE A 193 6.88 7.60 3.72
N GLY A 194 6.28 7.21 4.85
CA GLY A 194 6.50 5.91 5.47
C GLY A 194 5.95 4.74 4.65
N TRP A 195 4.75 4.91 4.06
CA TRP A 195 4.12 3.90 3.21
C TRP A 195 4.94 3.60 1.97
N SER A 196 5.47 4.65 1.31
CA SER A 196 6.31 4.51 0.12
C SER A 196 7.65 3.83 0.40
N ILE A 197 8.10 3.79 1.66
CA ILE A 197 9.22 2.96 2.10
C ILE A 197 8.75 1.54 2.40
N ALA A 198 7.72 1.37 3.23
CA ALA A 198 7.32 0.06 3.74
C ALA A 198 6.83 -0.88 2.63
N LEU A 199 6.00 -0.38 1.71
CA LEU A 199 5.37 -1.18 0.67
C LEU A 199 6.36 -1.93 -0.24
N PRO A 200 7.39 -1.32 -0.83
CA PRO A 200 8.39 -2.03 -1.63
C PRO A 200 9.09 -3.16 -0.87
N TYR A 201 9.36 -2.98 0.42
CA TYR A 201 10.01 -4.02 1.23
C TYR A 201 9.07 -5.18 1.58
N ILE A 202 7.77 -4.94 1.75
CA ILE A 202 6.76 -6.00 1.85
C ILE A 202 6.70 -6.80 0.55
N GLN A 203 6.63 -6.12 -0.59
CA GLN A 203 6.62 -6.74 -1.92
C GLN A 203 7.90 -7.56 -2.16
N SER A 204 9.05 -7.01 -1.81
CA SER A 204 10.33 -7.68 -1.90
C SER A 204 10.40 -8.93 -1.02
N HIS A 205 9.85 -8.87 0.20
CA HIS A 205 9.78 -10.02 1.08
C HIS A 205 8.92 -11.14 0.48
N LEU A 206 7.71 -10.81 0.01
CA LEU A 206 6.81 -11.76 -0.65
C LEU A 206 7.45 -12.38 -1.91
N ALA A 207 8.06 -11.55 -2.78
CA ALA A 207 8.75 -12.02 -3.98
C ALA A 207 9.92 -12.96 -3.65
N SER A 208 10.52 -12.82 -2.48
CA SER A 208 11.64 -13.62 -2.03
C SER A 208 11.26 -14.97 -1.42
N ILE A 209 9.96 -15.22 -1.15
CA ILE A 209 9.47 -16.49 -0.54
C ILE A 209 9.51 -17.62 -1.56
N ASP A 210 9.10 -17.34 -2.78
CA ASP A 210 9.16 -18.31 -3.88
C ASP A 210 9.65 -17.66 -5.18
N LYS A 211 10.31 -18.47 -6.03
CA LYS A 211 10.82 -18.02 -7.32
C LYS A 211 9.72 -17.88 -8.40
N LYS A 212 8.56 -18.51 -8.18
CA LYS A 212 7.43 -18.48 -9.13
C LYS A 212 6.53 -17.28 -8.92
N GLY A 213 6.69 -16.55 -7.79
CA GLY A 213 5.90 -15.37 -7.45
C GLY A 213 4.48 -15.68 -6.94
N SER A 214 4.19 -16.93 -6.60
CA SER A 214 2.85 -17.32 -6.09
C SER A 214 2.53 -16.65 -4.76
N ALA A 215 3.52 -16.53 -3.85
CA ALA A 215 3.37 -15.82 -2.57
C ALA A 215 3.14 -14.32 -2.79
N LEU A 216 3.80 -13.71 -3.76
CA LEU A 216 3.61 -12.31 -4.12
C LEU A 216 2.19 -12.08 -4.69
N ALA A 217 1.74 -12.96 -5.60
CA ALA A 217 0.39 -12.87 -6.18
C ALA A 217 -0.69 -13.06 -5.12
N ALA A 218 -0.55 -14.07 -4.25
CA ALA A 218 -1.46 -14.31 -3.12
C ALA A 218 -1.46 -13.13 -2.15
N GLY A 219 -0.29 -12.58 -1.80
CA GLY A 219 -0.16 -11.41 -0.93
C GLY A 219 -0.90 -10.20 -1.49
N ASN A 220 -0.74 -9.88 -2.79
CA ASN A 220 -1.45 -8.77 -3.43
C ASN A 220 -2.97 -9.01 -3.51
N SER A 221 -3.41 -10.26 -3.68
CA SER A 221 -4.84 -10.61 -3.63
C SER A 221 -5.42 -10.37 -2.22
N PHE A 222 -4.73 -10.83 -1.17
CA PHE A 222 -5.13 -10.59 0.21
C PHE A 222 -5.06 -9.10 0.59
N ALA A 223 -4.08 -8.35 0.08
CA ALA A 223 -3.99 -6.91 0.25
C ALA A 223 -5.23 -6.20 -0.33
N THR A 224 -5.69 -6.61 -1.52
CA THR A 224 -6.90 -6.06 -2.14
C THR A 224 -8.16 -6.39 -1.33
N ILE A 225 -8.29 -7.62 -0.85
CA ILE A 225 -9.38 -8.02 0.05
C ILE A 225 -9.32 -7.21 1.35
N GLY A 226 -8.13 -7.09 1.93
CA GLY A 226 -7.88 -6.30 3.14
C GLY A 226 -8.31 -4.84 2.95
N ALA A 227 -7.94 -4.22 1.83
CA ALA A 227 -8.34 -2.86 1.49
C ALA A 227 -9.88 -2.70 1.44
N ALA A 228 -10.59 -3.62 0.79
CA ALA A 228 -12.05 -3.60 0.70
C ALA A 228 -12.71 -3.78 2.07
N VAL A 229 -12.23 -4.74 2.86
CA VAL A 229 -12.71 -5.00 4.22
C VAL A 229 -12.41 -3.80 5.13
N GLY A 230 -11.23 -3.19 5.00
CA GLY A 230 -10.85 -1.99 5.75
C GLY A 230 -11.80 -0.82 5.52
N ALA A 231 -12.13 -0.53 4.25
CA ALA A 231 -13.11 0.51 3.93
C ALA A 231 -14.49 0.21 4.54
N ALA A 232 -14.95 -1.05 4.50
CA ALA A 232 -16.23 -1.47 5.07
C ALA A 232 -16.25 -1.36 6.61
N ILE A 233 -15.17 -1.78 7.28
CA ILE A 233 -15.00 -1.61 8.73
C ILE A 233 -15.03 -0.14 9.09
N GLY A 234 -14.28 0.70 8.37
CA GLY A 234 -14.26 2.15 8.59
C GLY A 234 -15.65 2.76 8.48
N ALA A 235 -16.42 2.40 7.44
CA ALA A 235 -17.79 2.85 7.26
C ALA A 235 -18.70 2.43 8.43
N SER A 236 -18.59 1.19 8.89
CA SER A 236 -19.36 0.64 10.00
C SER A 236 -19.06 1.37 11.33
N LEU A 237 -17.78 1.60 11.62
CA LEU A 237 -17.37 2.27 12.87
C LEU A 237 -17.82 3.72 12.93
N ILE A 238 -17.77 4.45 11.81
CA ILE A 238 -18.21 5.84 11.74
C ILE A 238 -19.75 5.93 11.80
N GLY A 239 -20.46 5.04 11.09
CA GLY A 239 -21.93 5.02 11.07
C GLY A 239 -22.57 4.80 12.44
N GLN A 240 -21.88 4.08 13.34
CA GLN A 240 -22.37 3.79 14.69
C GLN A 240 -22.11 4.92 15.68
N THR A 241 -20.98 5.62 15.58
CA THR A 241 -20.50 6.50 16.65
C THR A 241 -20.36 7.96 16.25
N SER A 242 -20.37 8.28 14.95
CA SER A 242 -19.98 9.58 14.38
C SER A 242 -18.62 10.08 14.91
N ASN A 243 -17.83 9.17 15.49
CA ASN A 243 -16.56 9.48 16.13
C ASN A 243 -15.39 8.78 15.43
N TYR A 244 -14.55 9.58 14.81
CA TYR A 244 -13.36 9.08 14.11
C TYR A 244 -12.29 8.45 15.03
N ASN A 245 -12.33 8.68 16.35
CA ASN A 245 -11.33 8.12 17.27
C ASN A 245 -11.36 6.60 17.29
N MET A 246 -12.55 6.00 17.27
CA MET A 246 -12.69 4.54 17.24
C MET A 246 -12.09 3.95 15.96
N LEU A 247 -12.34 4.59 14.81
CA LEU A 247 -11.71 4.21 13.54
C LEU A 247 -10.17 4.27 13.63
N LEU A 248 -9.63 5.37 14.16
CA LEU A 248 -8.18 5.55 14.29
C LEU A 248 -7.56 4.49 15.21
N GLN A 249 -8.17 4.23 16.38
CA GLN A 249 -7.69 3.25 17.35
C GLN A 249 -7.71 1.81 16.79
N VAL A 250 -8.83 1.40 16.21
CA VAL A 250 -8.98 0.06 15.63
C VAL A 250 -7.97 -0.14 14.49
N SER A 251 -7.81 0.86 13.61
CA SER A 251 -6.84 0.77 12.51
C SER A 251 -5.40 0.66 13.02
N ILE A 252 -5.02 1.39 14.07
CA ILE A 252 -3.67 1.27 14.66
C ILE A 252 -3.44 -0.12 15.23
N LEU A 253 -4.42 -0.69 15.95
CA LEU A 253 -4.30 -2.05 16.49
C LEU A 253 -4.11 -3.08 15.37
N ILE A 254 -4.91 -2.99 14.30
CA ILE A 254 -4.77 -3.87 13.13
C ILE A 254 -3.40 -3.69 12.49
N TYR A 255 -2.93 -2.43 12.36
CA TYR A 255 -1.63 -2.13 11.76
C TYR A 255 -0.46 -2.70 12.57
N ILE A 256 -0.49 -2.56 13.90
CA ILE A 256 0.52 -3.13 14.80
C ILE A 256 0.56 -4.65 14.63
N PHE A 257 -0.61 -5.31 14.63
CA PHE A 257 -0.69 -6.75 14.44
C PHE A 257 -0.17 -7.19 13.08
N ALA A 258 -0.49 -6.47 12.01
CA ALA A 258 0.02 -6.70 10.67
C ALA A 258 1.56 -6.64 10.63
N VAL A 259 2.14 -5.62 11.25
CA VAL A 259 3.59 -5.42 11.33
C VAL A 259 4.27 -6.55 12.08
N LEU A 260 3.70 -7.01 13.20
CA LEU A 260 4.23 -8.14 13.96
C LEU A 260 4.25 -9.43 13.13
N LEU A 261 3.21 -9.70 12.33
CA LEU A 261 3.19 -10.85 11.43
C LEU A 261 4.30 -10.77 10.37
N ILE A 262 4.48 -9.60 9.75
CA ILE A 262 5.51 -9.39 8.72
C ILE A 262 6.92 -9.52 9.33
N ILE A 263 7.18 -8.91 10.48
CA ILE A 263 8.46 -9.02 11.19
C ILE A 263 8.78 -10.48 11.51
N THR A 264 7.79 -11.22 12.04
CA THR A 264 7.95 -12.63 12.35
C THR A 264 8.29 -13.45 11.12
N SER A 265 7.62 -13.18 10.00
CA SER A 265 7.90 -13.86 8.72
C SER A 265 9.32 -13.57 8.23
N ILE A 266 9.76 -12.31 8.26
CA ILE A 266 11.13 -11.91 7.87
C ILE A 266 12.16 -12.56 8.80
N GLY A 267 11.90 -12.60 10.11
CA GLY A 267 12.77 -13.21 11.12
C GLY A 267 12.96 -14.70 10.91
N ILE A 268 11.87 -15.47 10.73
CA ILE A 268 11.93 -16.92 10.47
C ILE A 268 12.77 -17.22 9.23
N ARG A 269 12.64 -16.41 8.19
CA ARG A 269 13.41 -16.59 6.97
C ARG A 269 14.92 -16.41 7.20
N LYS A 270 15.30 -15.39 7.96
CA LYS A 270 16.71 -15.12 8.26
C LYS A 270 17.39 -16.27 9.03
N PHE A 271 16.64 -17.05 9.82
CA PHE A 271 17.16 -18.21 10.54
C PHE A 271 17.25 -19.47 9.67
N ARG A 272 16.60 -19.50 8.50
CA ARG A 272 16.58 -20.65 7.58
C ARG A 272 17.55 -20.49 6.38
N SER A 273 18.05 -19.28 6.13
CA SER A 273 19.08 -18.95 5.13
C SER A 273 20.47 -19.03 5.71
#